data_d0e9940881facd694ad82ef29c0ecfb8
#
_entry.id   d0e9940881facd694ad82ef29c0ecfb8
#
_cell.length_a   1.000
_cell.length_b   1.000
_cell.length_c   1.000
_cell.angle_alpha   90.00
_cell.angle_beta   90.00
_cell.angle_gamma   90.00
#
_symmetry.space_group_name_H-M   'P 1'
#
loop_
_entity.id
_entity.type
_entity.pdbx_description
1 polymer ?
#
loop_
_entity_poly.entity_id
_entity_poly.type
_entity_poly.pdbx_seq_one_letter_code
_entity_poly.pdbx_strand_id
1 'polypeptide(L)'
;MGKLAFIFPGQGAQYVGMGKDFYEEFPVCRQIIEEAAEISELDLEQICFEENEKIAITEYTQIAMIAVEAAILKVLEERGFYPDMTAGLSLGEYGAVLASGAMSLDDIFYTVRKRGIYMQEAVPKGGAMAAVLGMEAELIEQICRGIQGVVSVANYNCPGQIVITGEEEAVAKASEKLKEAGAKRILPLQVSGPFHCEMLKGAGERLSEVLEKISLQEIKIPYVSNVTAQMVTEREQVKELLVRQVSSPVRWQQCVETMIENGADTFVEIGPGRTLSGFMRKINRNVTVMNIQTVEDFLKVTEKLRERRENHVGK
;
A
#
# COMPACT_ATOMS: atom_id res chain seq x y z
N MET A 1 -21.55 -6.77 -16.16
CA MET A 1 -20.14 -7.09 -15.82
C MET A 1 -19.80 -6.37 -14.53
N GLY A 2 -19.28 -7.08 -13.53
CA GLY A 2 -18.72 -6.39 -12.37
C GLY A 2 -17.47 -5.61 -12.75
N LYS A 3 -17.05 -4.69 -11.91
CA LYS A 3 -15.89 -3.82 -12.16
C LYS A 3 -14.58 -4.50 -11.81
N LEU A 4 -13.52 -4.14 -12.54
CA LEU A 4 -12.15 -4.57 -12.29
C LEU A 4 -11.45 -3.54 -11.37
N ALA A 5 -10.81 -4.03 -10.33
CA ALA A 5 -10.04 -3.20 -9.42
C ALA A 5 -8.56 -3.60 -9.43
N PHE A 6 -7.65 -2.63 -9.48
CA PHE A 6 -6.23 -2.85 -9.21
C PHE A 6 -5.92 -2.44 -7.78
N ILE A 7 -5.18 -3.29 -7.07
CA ILE A 7 -4.78 -3.04 -5.69
C ILE A 7 -3.26 -3.20 -5.55
N PHE A 8 -2.65 -2.32 -4.75
CA PHE A 8 -1.20 -2.22 -4.61
C PHE A 8 -0.78 -2.52 -3.18
N PRO A 9 0.17 -3.46 -2.94
CA PRO A 9 0.62 -3.82 -1.61
C PRO A 9 1.40 -2.67 -0.95
N GLY A 10 1.52 -2.73 0.36
CA GLY A 10 2.33 -1.80 1.15
C GLY A 10 3.65 -2.43 1.60
N GLN A 11 4.46 -1.63 2.30
CA GLN A 11 5.69 -2.07 2.95
C GLN A 11 5.44 -3.32 3.82
N GLY A 12 6.36 -4.27 3.75
CA GLY A 12 6.26 -5.60 4.36
C GLY A 12 6.01 -6.72 3.35
N ALA A 13 5.71 -6.38 2.09
CA ALA A 13 5.56 -7.35 1.00
C ALA A 13 6.85 -7.53 0.15
N GLN A 14 7.87 -6.69 0.35
CA GLN A 14 9.13 -6.72 -0.39
C GLN A 14 9.93 -8.00 -0.12
N TYR A 15 10.70 -8.42 -1.12
CA TYR A 15 11.68 -9.50 -1.02
C TYR A 15 12.80 -9.29 -2.04
N VAL A 16 13.96 -9.88 -1.78
CA VAL A 16 15.09 -9.83 -2.71
C VAL A 16 14.76 -10.59 -4.00
N GLY A 17 14.94 -9.98 -5.15
CA GLY A 17 14.56 -10.51 -6.46
C GLY A 17 13.19 -10.03 -6.95
N MET A 18 12.44 -9.22 -6.19
CA MET A 18 11.15 -8.67 -6.63
C MET A 18 11.32 -7.86 -7.92
N GLY A 19 10.51 -8.16 -8.94
CA GLY A 19 10.50 -7.44 -10.23
C GLY A 19 11.67 -7.76 -11.16
N LYS A 20 12.62 -8.64 -10.79
CA LYS A 20 13.78 -8.95 -11.60
C LYS A 20 13.41 -9.58 -12.94
N ASP A 21 12.48 -10.51 -12.94
CA ASP A 21 11.99 -11.17 -14.15
C ASP A 21 11.29 -10.19 -15.10
N PHE A 22 10.54 -9.21 -14.56
CA PHE A 22 9.97 -8.11 -15.36
C PHE A 22 11.04 -7.20 -15.94
N TYR A 23 12.07 -6.86 -15.16
CA TYR A 23 13.20 -6.06 -15.59
C TYR A 23 13.96 -6.73 -16.75
N GLU A 24 14.14 -8.05 -16.68
CA GLU A 24 14.84 -8.85 -17.70
C GLU A 24 13.99 -9.03 -18.97
N GLU A 25 12.68 -9.25 -18.84
CA GLU A 25 11.78 -9.60 -19.95
C GLU A 25 11.24 -8.37 -20.70
N PHE A 26 10.91 -7.26 -20.00
CA PHE A 26 10.23 -6.12 -20.59
C PHE A 26 11.12 -4.86 -20.60
N PRO A 27 11.51 -4.33 -21.78
CA PRO A 27 12.32 -3.11 -21.87
C PRO A 27 11.71 -1.91 -21.12
N VAL A 28 10.38 -1.76 -21.12
CA VAL A 28 9.67 -0.70 -20.41
C VAL A 28 9.83 -0.83 -18.89
N CYS A 29 9.87 -2.04 -18.33
CA CYS A 29 10.11 -2.24 -16.90
C CYS A 29 11.53 -1.84 -16.50
N ARG A 30 12.51 -2.18 -17.36
CA ARG A 30 13.91 -1.75 -17.17
C ARG A 30 14.01 -0.22 -17.14
N GLN A 31 13.43 0.45 -18.14
CA GLN A 31 13.42 1.89 -18.22
C GLN A 31 12.81 2.54 -16.96
N ILE A 32 11.68 2.02 -16.46
CA ILE A 32 11.00 2.56 -15.27
C ILE A 32 11.86 2.39 -14.00
N ILE A 33 12.52 1.24 -13.83
CA ILE A 33 13.37 1.00 -12.67
C ILE A 33 14.65 1.86 -12.75
N GLU A 34 15.22 2.04 -13.93
CA GLU A 34 16.37 2.95 -14.17
C GLU A 34 15.99 4.41 -13.89
N GLU A 35 14.81 4.86 -14.34
CA GLU A 35 14.26 6.20 -14.06
C GLU A 35 14.02 6.43 -12.55
N ALA A 36 13.46 5.45 -11.86
CA ALA A 36 13.30 5.50 -10.40
C ALA A 36 14.66 5.54 -9.68
N ALA A 37 15.67 4.84 -10.20
CA ALA A 37 17.04 4.85 -9.68
C ALA A 37 17.67 6.24 -9.84
N GLU A 38 17.53 6.88 -11.00
CA GLU A 38 18.02 8.22 -11.28
C GLU A 38 17.36 9.26 -10.36
N ILE A 39 16.02 9.27 -10.28
CA ILE A 39 15.25 10.22 -9.45
C ILE A 39 15.55 10.06 -7.96
N SER A 40 15.73 8.84 -7.50
CA SER A 40 16.00 8.55 -6.08
C SER A 40 17.48 8.66 -5.69
N GLU A 41 18.39 8.76 -6.67
CA GLU A 41 19.85 8.69 -6.50
C GLU A 41 20.30 7.38 -5.81
N LEU A 42 19.65 6.26 -6.15
CA LEU A 42 19.89 4.95 -5.55
C LEU A 42 20.17 3.89 -6.62
N ASP A 43 20.97 2.91 -6.29
CA ASP A 43 21.13 1.68 -7.07
C ASP A 43 19.95 0.74 -6.75
N LEU A 44 18.84 0.90 -7.49
CA LEU A 44 17.65 0.09 -7.27
C LEU A 44 17.79 -1.34 -7.77
N GLU A 45 18.66 -1.60 -8.74
CA GLU A 45 18.97 -2.97 -9.16
C GLU A 45 19.60 -3.73 -8.02
N GLN A 46 20.64 -3.15 -7.38
CA GLN A 46 21.25 -3.76 -6.21
C GLN A 46 20.24 -3.95 -5.07
N ILE A 47 19.42 -2.93 -4.77
CA ILE A 47 18.45 -3.00 -3.66
C ILE A 47 17.37 -4.05 -3.91
N CYS A 48 16.85 -4.14 -5.14
CA CYS A 48 15.75 -5.06 -5.47
C CYS A 48 16.22 -6.49 -5.76
N PHE A 49 17.40 -6.67 -6.39
CA PHE A 49 17.77 -7.94 -7.03
C PHE A 49 18.88 -8.70 -6.34
N GLU A 50 19.62 -8.06 -5.44
CA GLU A 50 20.73 -8.67 -4.71
C GLU A 50 20.47 -8.72 -3.21
N GLU A 51 21.10 -9.66 -2.51
CA GLU A 51 21.04 -9.77 -1.05
C GLU A 51 21.65 -8.53 -0.39
N ASN A 52 20.86 -7.80 0.40
CA ASN A 52 21.28 -6.60 1.10
C ASN A 52 20.36 -6.28 2.28
N GLU A 53 20.84 -5.46 3.23
CA GLU A 53 20.05 -5.02 4.38
C GLU A 53 19.14 -3.83 4.06
N LYS A 54 19.41 -3.07 2.99
CA LYS A 54 18.68 -1.85 2.63
C LYS A 54 17.21 -2.14 2.31
N ILE A 55 16.92 -3.31 1.71
CA ILE A 55 15.53 -3.69 1.35
C ILE A 55 14.57 -3.71 2.55
N ALA A 56 15.07 -3.82 3.79
CA ALA A 56 14.28 -3.79 5.02
C ALA A 56 14.19 -2.39 5.66
N ILE A 57 14.92 -1.39 5.16
CA ILE A 57 14.96 -0.03 5.69
C ILE A 57 13.94 0.83 4.94
N THR A 58 13.03 1.47 5.65
CA THR A 58 11.85 2.18 5.10
C THR A 58 12.18 3.13 3.94
N GLU A 59 13.22 3.93 4.06
CA GLU A 59 13.59 4.91 3.03
C GLU A 59 14.01 4.28 1.70
N TYR A 60 14.51 3.05 1.72
CA TYR A 60 14.87 2.28 0.51
C TYR A 60 13.72 1.37 0.07
N THR A 61 13.05 0.72 1.02
CA THR A 61 11.92 -0.18 0.73
C THR A 61 10.83 0.52 -0.07
N GLN A 62 10.47 1.74 0.32
CA GLN A 62 9.32 2.42 -0.29
C GLN A 62 9.56 2.71 -1.77
N ILE A 63 10.71 3.28 -2.13
CA ILE A 63 10.99 3.58 -3.54
C ILE A 63 11.23 2.30 -4.35
N ALA A 64 11.87 1.27 -3.78
CA ALA A 64 12.08 0.00 -4.44
C ALA A 64 10.76 -0.70 -4.80
N MET A 65 9.80 -0.74 -3.85
CA MET A 65 8.48 -1.34 -4.09
C MET A 65 7.69 -0.57 -5.14
N ILE A 66 7.59 0.76 -5.02
CA ILE A 66 6.78 1.54 -5.95
C ILE A 66 7.36 1.50 -7.38
N ALA A 67 8.68 1.39 -7.54
CA ALA A 67 9.30 1.20 -8.85
C ALA A 67 8.87 -0.12 -9.50
N VAL A 68 8.84 -1.20 -8.73
CA VAL A 68 8.36 -2.52 -9.22
C VAL A 68 6.86 -2.49 -9.53
N GLU A 69 6.04 -1.90 -8.66
CA GLU A 69 4.60 -1.74 -8.88
C GLU A 69 4.30 -0.94 -10.14
N ALA A 70 4.99 0.18 -10.33
CA ALA A 70 4.87 1.03 -11.51
C ALA A 70 5.29 0.30 -12.81
N ALA A 71 6.38 -0.47 -12.76
CA ALA A 71 6.85 -1.26 -13.88
C ALA A 71 5.80 -2.32 -14.32
N ILE A 72 5.24 -3.07 -13.37
CA ILE A 72 4.18 -4.06 -13.65
C ILE A 72 2.91 -3.38 -14.16
N LEU A 73 2.49 -2.27 -13.55
CA LEU A 73 1.34 -1.49 -13.98
C LEU A 73 1.50 -1.05 -15.44
N LYS A 74 2.69 -0.56 -15.82
CA LYS A 74 2.95 -0.08 -17.17
C LYS A 74 2.81 -1.17 -18.22
N VAL A 75 3.30 -2.38 -17.96
CA VAL A 75 3.13 -3.52 -18.88
C VAL A 75 1.65 -3.90 -19.03
N LEU A 76 0.85 -3.82 -17.94
CA LEU A 76 -0.59 -4.04 -18.03
C LEU A 76 -1.27 -2.99 -18.92
N GLU A 77 -0.91 -1.71 -18.76
CA GLU A 77 -1.44 -0.61 -19.58
C GLU A 77 -1.09 -0.78 -21.07
N GLU A 78 0.16 -1.12 -21.39
CA GLU A 78 0.60 -1.38 -22.77
C GLU A 78 -0.15 -2.55 -23.42
N ARG A 79 -0.63 -3.50 -22.63
CA ARG A 79 -1.48 -4.61 -23.08
C ARG A 79 -2.97 -4.25 -23.07
N GLY A 80 -3.32 -3.00 -22.75
CA GLY A 80 -4.69 -2.48 -22.76
C GLY A 80 -5.52 -2.91 -21.55
N PHE A 81 -4.90 -3.31 -20.44
CA PHE A 81 -5.61 -3.63 -19.21
C PHE A 81 -5.62 -2.42 -18.27
N TYR A 82 -6.80 -1.88 -18.05
CA TYR A 82 -7.07 -0.75 -17.16
C TYR A 82 -8.13 -1.14 -16.14
N PRO A 83 -8.03 -0.68 -14.89
CA PRO A 83 -9.06 -0.91 -13.89
C PRO A 83 -10.20 0.10 -14.01
N ASP A 84 -11.35 -0.24 -13.41
CA ASP A 84 -12.47 0.70 -13.20
C ASP A 84 -12.27 1.55 -11.94
N MET A 85 -11.46 1.07 -11.00
CA MET A 85 -11.08 1.75 -9.77
C MET A 85 -9.81 1.14 -9.18
N THR A 86 -9.16 1.86 -8.29
CA THR A 86 -7.89 1.42 -7.71
C THR A 86 -7.78 1.78 -6.23
N ALA A 87 -6.99 1.03 -5.47
CA ALA A 87 -6.62 1.31 -4.09
C ALA A 87 -5.25 0.72 -3.78
N GLY A 88 -4.63 1.19 -2.71
CA GLY A 88 -3.37 0.60 -2.23
C GLY A 88 -3.25 0.72 -0.72
N LEU A 89 -2.50 -0.16 -0.09
CA LEU A 89 -2.29 -0.17 1.34
C LEU A 89 -1.09 0.71 1.70
N SER A 90 -1.30 1.82 2.39
CA SER A 90 -0.23 2.73 2.84
C SER A 90 0.66 3.21 1.67
N LEU A 91 1.86 2.63 1.52
CA LEU A 91 2.73 2.89 0.37
C LEU A 91 2.02 2.63 -0.96
N GLY A 92 1.28 1.55 -1.06
CA GLY A 92 0.56 1.18 -2.28
C GLY A 92 -0.50 2.19 -2.71
N GLU A 93 -0.97 3.12 -1.84
CA GLU A 93 -1.86 4.21 -2.25
C GLU A 93 -1.20 5.11 -3.30
N TYR A 94 0.15 5.21 -3.31
CA TYR A 94 0.89 5.91 -4.36
C TYR A 94 0.84 5.17 -5.71
N GLY A 95 0.86 3.83 -5.69
CA GLY A 95 0.58 3.01 -6.87
C GLY A 95 -0.84 3.23 -7.39
N ALA A 96 -1.80 3.35 -6.48
CA ALA A 96 -3.18 3.67 -6.83
C ALA A 96 -3.34 5.08 -7.42
N VAL A 97 -2.65 6.07 -6.86
CA VAL A 97 -2.63 7.46 -7.37
C VAL A 97 -1.96 7.53 -8.75
N LEU A 98 -0.88 6.76 -8.98
CA LEU A 98 -0.26 6.61 -10.30
C LEU A 98 -1.25 6.01 -11.31
N ALA A 99 -1.87 4.89 -10.98
CA ALA A 99 -2.85 4.23 -11.83
C ALA A 99 -4.10 5.10 -12.09
N SER A 100 -4.45 6.01 -11.17
CA SER A 100 -5.53 6.97 -11.34
C SER A 100 -5.21 8.05 -12.39
N GLY A 101 -3.94 8.25 -12.71
CA GLY A 101 -3.44 9.31 -13.59
C GLY A 101 -3.31 10.67 -12.92
N ALA A 102 -3.50 10.78 -11.59
CA ALA A 102 -3.44 12.05 -10.86
C ALA A 102 -2.02 12.61 -10.69
N MET A 103 -1.01 11.75 -10.68
CA MET A 103 0.41 12.13 -10.59
C MET A 103 1.21 11.46 -11.70
N SER A 104 2.25 12.14 -12.19
CA SER A 104 3.22 11.56 -13.11
C SER A 104 4.11 10.51 -12.41
N LEU A 105 4.79 9.70 -13.21
CA LEU A 105 5.73 8.69 -12.71
C LEU A 105 6.87 9.34 -11.91
N ASP A 106 7.48 10.40 -12.45
CA ASP A 106 8.55 11.17 -11.81
C ASP A 106 8.11 11.75 -10.47
N ASP A 107 6.91 12.36 -10.44
CA ASP A 107 6.34 12.94 -9.22
C ASP A 107 6.09 11.87 -8.14
N ILE A 108 5.62 10.69 -8.54
CA ILE A 108 5.44 9.55 -7.65
C ILE A 108 6.79 9.11 -7.06
N PHE A 109 7.81 8.89 -7.91
CA PHE A 109 9.12 8.45 -7.44
C PHE A 109 9.78 9.47 -6.51
N TYR A 110 9.76 10.74 -6.89
CA TYR A 110 10.29 11.82 -6.05
C TYR A 110 9.56 11.91 -4.71
N THR A 111 8.22 11.88 -4.72
CA THR A 111 7.39 11.97 -3.51
C THR A 111 7.60 10.78 -2.59
N VAL A 112 7.60 9.55 -3.13
CA VAL A 112 7.78 8.33 -2.33
C VAL A 112 9.20 8.24 -1.74
N ARG A 113 10.23 8.67 -2.49
CA ARG A 113 11.59 8.78 -1.94
C ARG A 113 11.64 9.72 -0.73
N LYS A 114 11.03 10.90 -0.82
CA LYS A 114 10.94 11.85 0.31
C LYS A 114 10.10 11.31 1.47
N ARG A 115 8.95 10.67 1.16
CA ARG A 115 8.10 10.02 2.17
C ARG A 115 8.88 8.97 2.95
N GLY A 116 9.60 8.09 2.28
CA GLY A 116 10.41 7.05 2.93
C GLY A 116 11.44 7.63 3.89
N ILE A 117 12.18 8.66 3.47
CA ILE A 117 13.15 9.38 4.30
C ILE A 117 12.46 10.00 5.51
N TYR A 118 11.39 10.76 5.30
CA TYR A 118 10.73 11.49 6.39
C TYR A 118 10.10 10.55 7.43
N MET A 119 9.52 9.46 6.98
CA MET A 119 8.98 8.43 7.89
C MET A 119 10.08 7.68 8.66
N GLN A 120 11.23 7.42 8.02
CA GLN A 120 12.39 6.78 8.65
C GLN A 120 12.99 7.68 9.75
N GLU A 121 13.06 8.99 9.50
CA GLU A 121 13.67 9.98 10.40
C GLU A 121 12.74 10.43 11.54
N ALA A 122 11.42 10.29 11.36
CA ALA A 122 10.42 10.87 12.27
C ALA A 122 10.54 10.38 13.71
N VAL A 123 10.75 9.08 13.89
CA VAL A 123 10.85 8.46 15.22
C VAL A 123 11.97 7.40 15.17
N PRO A 124 13.23 7.82 15.31
CA PRO A 124 14.37 6.92 15.13
C PRO A 124 14.51 5.87 16.25
N LYS A 125 13.88 6.09 17.40
CA LYS A 125 13.86 5.17 18.55
C LYS A 125 12.58 5.33 19.37
N GLY A 126 12.19 4.26 20.07
CA GLY A 126 11.08 4.31 21.04
C GLY A 126 9.68 4.19 20.42
N GLY A 127 9.59 3.88 19.15
CA GLY A 127 8.33 3.55 18.48
C GLY A 127 8.17 2.06 18.24
N ALA A 128 6.92 1.56 18.27
CA ALA A 128 6.61 0.16 18.03
C ALA A 128 5.29 -0.03 17.27
N MET A 129 5.16 -1.20 16.64
CA MET A 129 3.91 -1.67 16.04
C MET A 129 3.68 -3.14 16.39
N ALA A 130 2.42 -3.53 16.53
CA ALA A 130 2.05 -4.93 16.77
C ALA A 130 0.76 -5.30 16.03
N ALA A 131 0.74 -6.48 15.42
CA ALA A 131 -0.46 -7.04 14.82
C ALA A 131 -1.28 -7.80 15.88
N VAL A 132 -2.53 -7.39 16.07
CA VAL A 132 -3.51 -8.01 16.97
C VAL A 132 -4.42 -8.90 16.14
N LEU A 133 -4.50 -10.18 16.50
CA LEU A 133 -5.27 -11.18 15.78
C LEU A 133 -6.44 -11.70 16.60
N GLY A 134 -7.61 -11.84 15.94
CA GLY A 134 -8.78 -12.50 16.49
C GLY A 134 -9.52 -11.68 17.56
N MET A 135 -9.55 -10.36 17.39
CA MET A 135 -10.30 -9.42 18.24
C MET A 135 -10.96 -8.35 17.35
N GLU A 136 -12.11 -7.84 17.79
CA GLU A 136 -12.86 -6.79 17.10
C GLU A 136 -12.19 -5.41 17.26
N ALA A 137 -12.31 -4.58 16.22
CA ALA A 137 -11.63 -3.29 16.15
C ALA A 137 -12.03 -2.34 17.28
N GLU A 138 -13.34 -2.28 17.61
CA GLU A 138 -13.89 -1.40 18.63
C GLU A 138 -13.30 -1.67 20.01
N LEU A 139 -13.10 -2.93 20.34
CA LEU A 139 -12.50 -3.33 21.63
C LEU A 139 -10.99 -2.97 21.67
N ILE A 140 -10.30 -3.16 20.55
CA ILE A 140 -8.88 -2.75 20.42
C ILE A 140 -8.75 -1.24 20.61
N GLU A 141 -9.58 -0.44 19.95
CA GLU A 141 -9.59 1.01 20.08
C GLU A 141 -9.90 1.47 21.51
N GLN A 142 -10.89 0.83 22.16
CA GLN A 142 -11.24 1.14 23.53
C GLN A 142 -10.08 0.88 24.49
N ILE A 143 -9.39 -0.25 24.34
CA ILE A 143 -8.23 -0.59 25.16
C ILE A 143 -7.09 0.39 24.91
N CYS A 144 -6.76 0.70 23.65
CA CYS A 144 -5.72 1.68 23.32
C CYS A 144 -6.01 3.06 23.92
N ARG A 145 -7.25 3.56 23.83
CA ARG A 145 -7.65 4.84 24.46
C ARG A 145 -7.49 4.87 25.98
N GLY A 146 -7.53 3.72 26.64
CA GLY A 146 -7.33 3.58 28.09
C GLY A 146 -5.87 3.44 28.54
N ILE A 147 -4.91 3.48 27.62
CA ILE A 147 -3.47 3.41 27.92
C ILE A 147 -2.90 4.83 28.07
N GLN A 148 -2.03 5.03 29.04
CA GLN A 148 -1.25 6.26 29.15
C GLN A 148 -0.09 6.24 28.16
N GLY A 149 0.09 7.31 27.39
CA GLY A 149 1.05 7.44 26.29
C GLY A 149 0.37 7.32 24.93
N VAL A 150 1.16 7.39 23.88
CA VAL A 150 0.67 7.35 22.50
C VAL A 150 0.56 5.89 22.05
N VAL A 151 -0.67 5.39 21.91
CA VAL A 151 -0.97 4.13 21.23
C VAL A 151 -2.33 4.21 20.53
N SER A 152 -2.40 3.80 19.27
CA SER A 152 -3.62 3.82 18.47
C SER A 152 -3.63 2.70 17.43
N VAL A 153 -4.74 2.56 16.71
CA VAL A 153 -4.79 1.68 15.54
C VAL A 153 -4.04 2.33 14.38
N ALA A 154 -3.12 1.56 13.77
CA ALA A 154 -2.42 1.91 12.55
C ALA A 154 -3.13 1.41 11.29
N ASN A 155 -3.60 0.14 11.31
CA ASN A 155 -4.20 -0.49 10.15
C ASN A 155 -5.41 -1.34 10.54
N TYR A 156 -6.50 -1.15 9.81
CA TYR A 156 -7.64 -2.07 9.74
C TYR A 156 -7.44 -2.96 8.51
N ASN A 157 -6.72 -4.07 8.67
CA ASN A 157 -6.30 -4.90 7.51
C ASN A 157 -7.43 -5.79 6.98
N CYS A 158 -8.11 -6.49 7.86
CA CYS A 158 -9.25 -7.36 7.52
C CYS A 158 -9.93 -7.80 8.83
N PRO A 159 -11.12 -8.42 8.79
CA PRO A 159 -11.79 -8.94 9.97
C PRO A 159 -10.85 -9.79 10.83
N GLY A 160 -10.70 -9.41 12.09
CA GLY A 160 -9.84 -10.06 13.08
C GLY A 160 -8.33 -9.86 12.86
N GLN A 161 -7.90 -8.86 12.10
CA GLN A 161 -6.48 -8.48 11.97
C GLN A 161 -6.31 -6.97 11.91
N ILE A 162 -5.92 -6.41 13.04
CA ILE A 162 -5.71 -4.98 13.27
C ILE A 162 -4.23 -4.77 13.67
N VAL A 163 -3.64 -3.67 13.26
CA VAL A 163 -2.28 -3.28 13.71
C VAL A 163 -2.41 -2.08 14.62
N ILE A 164 -1.76 -2.15 15.79
CA ILE A 164 -1.59 -1.02 16.72
C ILE A 164 -0.19 -0.45 16.59
N THR A 165 -0.04 0.85 16.92
CA THR A 165 1.18 1.64 16.74
C THR A 165 1.30 2.70 17.81
N GLY A 166 2.51 3.13 18.13
CA GLY A 166 2.74 4.22 19.07
C GLY A 166 4.09 4.11 19.77
N GLU A 167 4.18 4.69 20.95
CA GLU A 167 5.34 4.58 21.83
C GLU A 167 5.53 3.12 22.26
N GLU A 168 6.77 2.66 22.28
CA GLU A 168 7.14 1.27 22.59
C GLU A 168 6.52 0.78 23.91
N GLU A 169 6.62 1.57 24.98
CA GLU A 169 6.03 1.23 26.28
C GLU A 169 4.49 1.19 26.24
N ALA A 170 3.86 2.13 25.51
CA ALA A 170 2.41 2.18 25.41
C ALA A 170 1.87 1.01 24.57
N VAL A 171 2.54 0.65 23.47
CA VAL A 171 2.22 -0.52 22.65
C VAL A 171 2.41 -1.81 23.44
N ALA A 172 3.46 -1.92 24.27
CA ALA A 172 3.66 -3.07 25.15
C ALA A 172 2.52 -3.22 26.16
N LYS A 173 2.16 -2.15 26.88
CA LYS A 173 1.05 -2.14 27.86
C LYS A 173 -0.30 -2.45 27.19
N ALA A 174 -0.55 -1.88 25.99
CA ALA A 174 -1.75 -2.20 25.21
C ALA A 174 -1.78 -3.68 24.84
N SER A 175 -0.65 -4.23 24.39
CA SER A 175 -0.53 -5.65 24.02
C SER A 175 -0.84 -6.59 25.18
N GLU A 176 -0.36 -6.29 26.39
CA GLU A 176 -0.70 -7.07 27.59
C GLU A 176 -2.21 -7.05 27.87
N LYS A 177 -2.82 -5.86 27.90
CA LYS A 177 -4.29 -5.73 28.14
C LYS A 177 -5.13 -6.36 27.03
N LEU A 178 -4.72 -6.26 25.78
CA LEU A 178 -5.40 -6.92 24.67
C LEU A 178 -5.33 -8.45 24.77
N LYS A 179 -4.20 -8.97 25.24
CA LYS A 179 -4.06 -10.42 25.50
C LYS A 179 -4.95 -10.88 26.65
N GLU A 180 -5.02 -10.12 27.76
CA GLU A 180 -5.92 -10.38 28.89
C GLU A 180 -7.40 -10.31 28.45
N ALA A 181 -7.74 -9.41 27.54
CA ALA A 181 -9.09 -9.25 26.99
C ALA A 181 -9.45 -10.30 25.91
N GLY A 182 -8.54 -11.24 25.60
CA GLY A 182 -8.83 -12.38 24.75
C GLY A 182 -8.34 -12.30 23.30
N ALA A 183 -7.40 -11.41 22.99
CA ALA A 183 -6.74 -11.44 21.69
C ALA A 183 -6.05 -12.80 21.46
N LYS A 184 -6.33 -13.45 20.34
CA LYS A 184 -5.81 -14.78 20.04
C LYS A 184 -4.29 -14.78 19.90
N ARG A 185 -3.74 -13.71 19.34
CA ARG A 185 -2.32 -13.54 19.08
C ARG A 185 -1.96 -12.08 18.98
N ILE A 186 -0.81 -11.70 19.50
CA ILE A 186 -0.22 -10.39 19.28
C ILE A 186 1.22 -10.61 18.79
N LEU A 187 1.53 -10.05 17.63
CA LEU A 187 2.80 -10.23 16.94
C LEU A 187 3.49 -8.87 16.80
N PRO A 188 4.60 -8.63 17.50
CA PRO A 188 5.44 -7.46 17.25
C PRO A 188 5.87 -7.42 15.78
N LEU A 189 5.82 -6.24 15.17
CA LEU A 189 6.27 -6.03 13.80
C LEU A 189 7.69 -5.48 13.81
N GLN A 190 8.53 -6.02 12.93
CA GLN A 190 9.87 -5.51 12.69
C GLN A 190 9.81 -4.35 11.69
N VAL A 191 9.61 -3.14 12.20
CA VAL A 191 9.49 -1.91 11.42
C VAL A 191 10.38 -0.82 12.01
N SER A 192 10.76 0.15 11.17
CA SER A 192 11.67 1.23 11.55
C SER A 192 11.03 2.32 12.42
N GLY A 193 9.70 2.29 12.62
CA GLY A 193 9.01 3.32 13.38
C GLY A 193 7.52 3.06 13.59
N PRO A 194 6.84 3.90 14.39
CA PRO A 194 5.44 3.79 14.73
C PRO A 194 4.57 4.43 13.63
N PHE A 195 4.45 3.78 12.47
CA PHE A 195 3.75 4.36 11.33
C PHE A 195 2.25 4.55 11.60
N HIS A 196 1.66 5.53 10.90
CA HIS A 196 0.22 5.80 10.90
C HIS A 196 -0.36 6.23 12.26
N CYS A 197 0.43 6.96 13.07
CA CYS A 197 -0.04 7.61 14.30
C CYS A 197 0.46 9.05 14.39
N GLU A 198 -0.03 9.77 15.40
CA GLU A 198 0.28 11.20 15.60
C GLU A 198 1.79 11.51 15.71
N MET A 199 2.61 10.55 16.11
CA MET A 199 4.06 10.71 16.19
C MET A 199 4.73 11.01 14.85
N LEU A 200 4.04 10.68 13.73
CA LEU A 200 4.50 10.95 12.36
C LEU A 200 3.95 12.25 11.76
N LYS A 201 3.26 13.08 12.53
CA LYS A 201 2.67 14.33 12.04
C LYS A 201 3.72 15.25 11.38
N GLY A 202 4.90 15.39 12.00
CA GLY A 202 6.00 16.18 11.43
C GLY A 202 6.51 15.64 10.08
N ALA A 203 6.49 14.31 9.87
CA ALA A 203 6.81 13.72 8.56
C ALA A 203 5.74 14.08 7.51
N GLY A 204 4.47 14.09 7.89
CA GLY A 204 3.37 14.56 7.04
C GLY A 204 3.51 16.04 6.66
N GLU A 205 3.89 16.91 7.60
CA GLU A 205 4.13 18.33 7.35
C GLU A 205 5.28 18.54 6.34
N ARG A 206 6.39 17.83 6.50
CA ARG A 206 7.51 17.86 5.51
C ARG A 206 7.07 17.34 4.14
N LEU A 207 6.23 16.31 4.10
CA LEU A 207 5.69 15.78 2.85
C LEU A 207 4.76 16.78 2.16
N SER A 208 4.00 17.59 2.91
CA SER A 208 3.17 18.67 2.37
C SER A 208 3.99 19.65 1.54
N GLU A 209 5.18 20.05 2.02
CA GLU A 209 6.09 20.97 1.29
C GLU A 209 6.58 20.38 -0.04
N VAL A 210 6.72 19.06 -0.10
CA VAL A 210 7.06 18.33 -1.33
C VAL A 210 5.88 18.35 -2.29
N LEU A 211 4.70 17.96 -1.80
CA LEU A 211 3.49 17.87 -2.61
C LEU A 211 3.00 19.23 -3.12
N GLU A 212 3.26 20.33 -2.42
CA GLU A 212 2.95 21.67 -2.91
C GLU A 212 3.57 21.97 -4.27
N LYS A 213 4.76 21.43 -4.54
CA LYS A 213 5.51 21.63 -5.79
C LYS A 213 5.06 20.73 -6.93
N ILE A 214 4.27 19.70 -6.64
CA ILE A 214 3.77 18.73 -7.62
C ILE A 214 2.55 19.31 -8.34
N SER A 215 2.51 19.13 -9.66
CA SER A 215 1.36 19.50 -10.50
C SER A 215 0.45 18.30 -10.71
N LEU A 216 -0.71 18.29 -10.08
CA LEU A 216 -1.69 17.21 -10.24
C LEU A 216 -2.40 17.28 -11.60
N GLN A 217 -2.68 16.12 -12.14
CA GLN A 217 -3.50 15.92 -13.34
C GLN A 217 -4.93 15.52 -12.94
N GLU A 218 -5.86 15.57 -13.91
CA GLU A 218 -7.22 15.06 -13.70
C GLU A 218 -7.22 13.56 -13.40
N ILE A 219 -8.01 13.14 -12.43
CA ILE A 219 -8.21 11.74 -12.10
C ILE A 219 -9.01 11.09 -13.23
N LYS A 220 -8.42 10.12 -13.90
CA LYS A 220 -9.05 9.35 -14.98
C LYS A 220 -9.76 8.10 -14.44
N ILE A 221 -9.18 7.49 -13.42
CA ILE A 221 -9.67 6.29 -12.76
C ILE A 221 -9.78 6.61 -11.26
N PRO A 222 -10.96 6.51 -10.64
CA PRO A 222 -11.11 6.81 -9.23
C PRO A 222 -10.26 5.88 -8.36
N TYR A 223 -9.68 6.42 -7.27
CA TYR A 223 -9.02 5.60 -6.27
C TYR A 223 -9.71 5.72 -4.91
N VAL A 224 -9.47 4.76 -4.01
CA VAL A 224 -10.01 4.80 -2.65
C VAL A 224 -8.91 5.20 -1.67
N SER A 225 -9.16 6.30 -0.93
CA SER A 225 -8.18 6.80 0.05
C SER A 225 -8.15 5.97 1.33
N ASN A 226 -6.95 5.70 1.84
CA ASN A 226 -6.75 5.00 3.12
C ASN A 226 -7.32 5.75 4.32
N VAL A 227 -7.33 7.08 4.27
CA VAL A 227 -7.77 7.94 5.39
C VAL A 227 -9.28 7.92 5.56
N THR A 228 -10.02 8.05 4.47
CA THR A 228 -11.48 8.17 4.47
C THR A 228 -12.20 6.90 4.09
N ALA A 229 -11.52 5.97 3.44
CA ALA A 229 -12.11 4.81 2.79
C ALA A 229 -13.19 5.20 1.76
N GLN A 230 -13.11 6.40 1.17
CA GLN A 230 -14.04 6.90 0.16
C GLN A 230 -13.36 7.00 -1.20
N MET A 231 -14.17 6.91 -2.26
CA MET A 231 -13.71 7.14 -3.63
C MET A 231 -13.26 8.59 -3.79
N VAL A 232 -12.10 8.79 -4.38
CA VAL A 232 -11.53 10.09 -4.73
C VAL A 232 -11.60 10.24 -6.24
N THR A 233 -12.31 11.28 -6.69
CA THR A 233 -12.51 11.63 -8.11
C THR A 233 -11.99 13.01 -8.45
N GLU A 234 -11.73 13.83 -7.42
CA GLU A 234 -11.31 15.22 -7.57
C GLU A 234 -9.83 15.34 -7.19
N ARG A 235 -8.97 15.79 -8.11
CA ARG A 235 -7.53 15.93 -7.90
C ARG A 235 -7.15 16.81 -6.71
N GLU A 236 -7.97 17.81 -6.41
CA GLU A 236 -7.76 18.77 -5.32
C GLU A 236 -7.65 18.08 -3.94
N GLN A 237 -8.25 16.90 -3.78
CA GLN A 237 -8.22 16.14 -2.55
C GLN A 237 -6.92 15.34 -2.37
N VAL A 238 -6.20 15.02 -3.45
CA VAL A 238 -5.08 14.05 -3.46
C VAL A 238 -3.98 14.46 -2.48
N LYS A 239 -3.49 15.70 -2.56
CA LYS A 239 -2.37 16.15 -1.71
C LYS A 239 -2.71 16.11 -0.23
N GLU A 240 -3.87 16.65 0.15
CA GLU A 240 -4.32 16.64 1.55
C GLU A 240 -4.45 15.21 2.08
N LEU A 241 -5.05 14.30 1.31
CA LEU A 241 -5.24 12.91 1.72
C LEU A 241 -3.91 12.17 1.88
N LEU A 242 -2.94 12.37 0.97
CA LEU A 242 -1.61 11.77 1.08
C LEU A 242 -0.82 12.30 2.28
N VAL A 243 -0.92 13.59 2.60
CA VAL A 243 -0.31 14.18 3.79
C VAL A 243 -0.92 13.56 5.06
N ARG A 244 -2.23 13.55 5.15
CA ARG A 244 -2.96 13.00 6.31
C ARG A 244 -2.69 11.50 6.50
N GLN A 245 -2.51 10.75 5.43
CA GLN A 245 -2.26 9.32 5.45
C GLN A 245 -1.02 8.95 6.29
N VAL A 246 0.02 9.79 6.29
CA VAL A 246 1.28 9.51 7.02
C VAL A 246 1.05 9.29 8.51
N SER A 247 0.13 10.06 9.11
CA SER A 247 -0.17 10.07 10.54
C SER A 247 -1.59 9.60 10.90
N SER A 248 -2.30 9.00 9.96
CA SER A 248 -3.68 8.51 10.14
C SER A 248 -3.76 6.99 9.93
N PRO A 249 -4.73 6.32 10.55
CA PRO A 249 -4.97 4.89 10.31
C PRO A 249 -5.27 4.57 8.85
N VAL A 250 -4.70 3.46 8.39
CA VAL A 250 -5.01 2.86 7.09
C VAL A 250 -6.26 2.01 7.21
N ARG A 251 -7.34 2.42 6.56
CA ARG A 251 -8.65 1.76 6.57
C ARG A 251 -8.80 0.76 5.42
N TRP A 252 -7.85 -0.19 5.32
CA TRP A 252 -7.79 -1.10 4.18
C TRP A 252 -9.05 -1.95 4.00
N GLN A 253 -9.55 -2.55 5.09
CA GLN A 253 -10.79 -3.32 5.03
C GLN A 253 -11.94 -2.48 4.45
N GLN A 254 -12.14 -1.28 4.98
CA GLN A 254 -13.21 -0.38 4.53
C GLN A 254 -12.97 0.11 3.08
N CYS A 255 -11.70 0.30 2.65
CA CYS A 255 -11.40 0.61 1.25
C CYS A 255 -11.89 -0.50 0.31
N VAL A 256 -11.62 -1.76 0.66
CA VAL A 256 -12.08 -2.91 -0.12
C VAL A 256 -13.61 -3.01 -0.12
N GLU A 257 -14.25 -2.82 1.04
CA GLU A 257 -15.72 -2.82 1.18
C GLU A 257 -16.34 -1.74 0.28
N THR A 258 -15.80 -0.52 0.30
CA THR A 258 -16.21 0.58 -0.61
C THR A 258 -16.07 0.19 -2.08
N MET A 259 -14.96 -0.45 -2.48
CA MET A 259 -14.78 -0.89 -3.87
C MET A 259 -15.84 -1.93 -4.27
N ILE A 260 -16.15 -2.90 -3.39
CA ILE A 260 -17.17 -3.93 -3.63
C ILE A 260 -18.56 -3.30 -3.73
N GLU A 261 -18.91 -2.37 -2.83
CA GLU A 261 -20.18 -1.63 -2.85
C GLU A 261 -20.34 -0.82 -4.14
N ASN A 262 -19.24 -0.34 -4.72
CA ASN A 262 -19.21 0.34 -6.01
C ASN A 262 -19.11 -0.62 -7.22
N GLY A 263 -19.29 -1.92 -6.99
CA GLY A 263 -19.45 -2.93 -8.02
C GLY A 263 -18.18 -3.67 -8.44
N ALA A 264 -17.07 -3.55 -7.70
CA ALA A 264 -15.88 -4.37 -7.96
C ALA A 264 -16.15 -5.84 -7.57
N ASP A 265 -15.97 -6.74 -8.52
CA ASP A 265 -16.08 -8.19 -8.33
C ASP A 265 -14.75 -8.93 -8.64
N THR A 266 -13.81 -8.25 -9.25
CA THR A 266 -12.51 -8.79 -9.66
C THR A 266 -11.41 -7.84 -9.24
N PHE A 267 -10.44 -8.37 -8.49
CA PHE A 267 -9.30 -7.64 -7.95
C PHE A 267 -8.01 -8.24 -8.45
N VAL A 268 -7.06 -7.39 -8.84
CA VAL A 268 -5.70 -7.79 -9.21
C VAL A 268 -4.73 -7.06 -8.30
N GLU A 269 -4.02 -7.80 -7.45
CA GLU A 269 -2.91 -7.29 -6.64
C GLU A 269 -1.68 -7.17 -7.53
N ILE A 270 -1.12 -5.96 -7.65
CA ILE A 270 0.00 -5.62 -8.54
C ILE A 270 1.21 -5.27 -7.67
N GLY A 271 2.25 -6.08 -7.71
CA GLY A 271 3.47 -5.87 -6.94
C GLY A 271 3.94 -7.10 -6.18
N PRO A 272 4.97 -6.95 -5.32
CA PRO A 272 5.57 -8.08 -4.62
C PRO A 272 4.62 -8.69 -3.58
N GLY A 273 4.70 -10.00 -3.43
CA GLY A 273 3.96 -10.77 -2.43
C GLY A 273 2.49 -11.01 -2.77
N ARG A 274 1.72 -11.45 -1.77
CA ARG A 274 0.28 -11.80 -1.86
C ARG A 274 -0.47 -11.39 -0.60
N THR A 275 -0.04 -10.32 0.02
CA THR A 275 -0.57 -9.86 1.32
C THR A 275 -2.01 -9.42 1.20
N LEU A 276 -2.32 -8.60 0.20
CA LEU A 276 -3.68 -8.09 0.00
C LEU A 276 -4.62 -9.21 -0.44
N SER A 277 -4.18 -10.11 -1.30
CA SER A 277 -4.93 -11.32 -1.67
C SER A 277 -5.30 -12.17 -0.45
N GLY A 278 -4.40 -12.22 0.54
CA GLY A 278 -4.66 -12.88 1.83
C GLY A 278 -5.75 -12.17 2.65
N PHE A 279 -5.73 -10.84 2.69
CA PHE A 279 -6.75 -10.03 3.37
C PHE A 279 -8.12 -10.11 2.68
N MET A 280 -8.13 -10.04 1.35
CA MET A 280 -9.33 -10.14 0.53
C MET A 280 -10.15 -11.39 0.83
N ARG A 281 -9.50 -12.55 1.01
CA ARG A 281 -10.18 -13.81 1.35
C ARG A 281 -10.90 -13.78 2.69
N LYS A 282 -10.49 -12.89 3.61
CA LYS A 282 -11.15 -12.70 4.91
C LYS A 282 -12.21 -11.60 4.85
N ILE A 283 -12.03 -10.59 4.00
CA ILE A 283 -12.99 -9.50 3.82
C ILE A 283 -14.22 -10.01 3.03
N ASN A 284 -13.99 -10.60 1.86
CA ASN A 284 -15.08 -11.12 1.04
C ASN A 284 -14.62 -12.30 0.17
N ARG A 285 -15.27 -13.46 0.33
CA ARG A 285 -14.95 -14.69 -0.41
C ARG A 285 -15.65 -14.81 -1.77
N ASN A 286 -16.58 -13.90 -2.06
CA ASN A 286 -17.38 -13.95 -3.28
C ASN A 286 -16.76 -13.17 -4.44
N VAL A 287 -15.66 -12.45 -4.20
CA VAL A 287 -14.94 -11.72 -5.23
C VAL A 287 -13.80 -12.57 -5.80
N THR A 288 -13.47 -12.35 -7.06
CA THR A 288 -12.30 -12.94 -7.69
C THR A 288 -11.06 -12.14 -7.33
N VAL A 289 -10.02 -12.82 -6.84
CA VAL A 289 -8.75 -12.17 -6.49
C VAL A 289 -7.61 -12.88 -7.21
N MET A 290 -6.84 -12.12 -7.95
CA MET A 290 -5.62 -12.53 -8.65
C MET A 290 -4.45 -11.67 -8.18
N ASN A 291 -3.21 -12.12 -8.40
CA ASN A 291 -2.06 -11.28 -8.13
C ASN A 291 -1.01 -11.42 -9.23
N ILE A 292 -0.21 -10.37 -9.42
CA ILE A 292 0.89 -10.30 -10.37
C ILE A 292 2.13 -9.85 -9.61
N GLN A 293 3.02 -10.79 -9.31
CA GLN A 293 4.34 -10.53 -8.74
C GLN A 293 5.47 -11.03 -9.64
N THR A 294 5.16 -11.94 -10.58
CA THR A 294 6.10 -12.52 -11.56
C THR A 294 5.55 -12.43 -12.97
N VAL A 295 6.42 -12.56 -13.98
CA VAL A 295 6.01 -12.63 -15.39
C VAL A 295 5.07 -13.81 -15.63
N GLU A 296 5.26 -14.94 -14.96
CA GLU A 296 4.35 -16.07 -15.04
C GLU A 296 2.94 -15.73 -14.53
N ASP A 297 2.85 -15.03 -13.39
CA ASP A 297 1.56 -14.54 -12.88
C ASP A 297 0.92 -13.56 -13.87
N PHE A 298 1.70 -12.65 -14.45
CA PHE A 298 1.23 -11.69 -15.44
C PHE A 298 0.59 -12.37 -16.66
N LEU A 299 1.24 -13.38 -17.22
CA LEU A 299 0.71 -14.13 -18.36
C LEU A 299 -0.61 -14.81 -18.02
N LYS A 300 -0.68 -15.49 -16.86
CA LYS A 300 -1.90 -16.18 -16.40
C LYS A 300 -3.05 -15.20 -16.10
N VAL A 301 -2.75 -14.06 -15.48
CA VAL A 301 -3.77 -13.07 -15.12
C VAL A 301 -4.31 -12.38 -16.36
N THR A 302 -3.44 -11.98 -17.28
CA THR A 302 -3.87 -11.32 -18.54
C THR A 302 -4.70 -12.23 -19.44
N GLU A 303 -4.42 -13.54 -19.47
CA GLU A 303 -5.26 -14.53 -20.16
C GLU A 303 -6.68 -14.55 -19.56
N LYS A 304 -6.79 -14.69 -18.23
CA LYS A 304 -8.09 -14.68 -17.53
C LYS A 304 -8.85 -13.37 -17.72
N LEU A 305 -8.16 -12.23 -17.74
CA LEU A 305 -8.79 -10.93 -17.99
C LEU A 305 -9.31 -10.81 -19.44
N ARG A 306 -8.64 -11.42 -20.43
CA ARG A 306 -9.15 -11.52 -21.82
C ARG A 306 -10.40 -12.38 -21.90
N GLU A 307 -10.36 -13.59 -21.34
CA GLU A 307 -11.52 -14.47 -21.28
C GLU A 307 -12.73 -13.79 -20.61
N ARG A 308 -12.48 -13.04 -19.52
CA ARG A 308 -13.52 -12.26 -18.84
C ARG A 308 -14.16 -11.23 -19.77
N ARG A 309 -13.37 -10.53 -20.61
CA ARG A 309 -13.89 -9.57 -21.60
C ARG A 309 -14.70 -10.26 -22.69
N GLU A 310 -14.20 -11.35 -23.27
CA GLU A 310 -14.84 -12.10 -24.36
C GLU A 310 -16.19 -12.69 -23.93
N ASN A 311 -16.28 -13.29 -22.76
CA ASN A 311 -17.51 -13.84 -22.19
C ASN A 311 -18.62 -12.80 -21.96
N HIS A 312 -18.31 -11.50 -22.03
CA HIS A 312 -19.27 -10.42 -21.84
C HIS A 312 -19.67 -9.71 -23.15
N VAL A 313 -18.86 -9.80 -24.19
CA VAL A 313 -19.20 -9.29 -25.54
C VAL A 313 -20.14 -10.24 -26.26
N GLY A 314 -20.18 -11.52 -25.87
CA GLY A 314 -21.04 -12.56 -26.45
C GLY A 314 -22.43 -12.70 -25.80
N LYS A 315 -22.79 -11.81 -24.87
CA LYS A 315 -24.14 -11.73 -24.27
C LYS A 315 -24.80 -10.39 -24.59
#